data_85d301e0b803a4f900d3ffa46fafe999
#
_entry.id   85d301e0b803a4f900d3ffa46fafe999
#
_cell.length_a   1.000
_cell.length_b   1.000
_cell.length_c   1.000
_cell.angle_alpha   90.00
_cell.angle_beta   90.00
_cell.angle_gamma   90.00
#
_symmetry.space_group_name_H-M   'P 1'
#
loop_
_entity.id
_entity.type
_entity.pdbx_description
1 polymer ?
#
loop_
_entity_poly.entity_id
_entity_poly.type
_entity_poly.pdbx_seq_one_letter_code
_entity_poly.pdbx_strand_id
1 'polypeptide(L)'
;TDDTVHTTLAFVHTGLDGDRDFSFYRNPGADMMLREEEIQQEIFADTKIFHFGTLSMTDLRMEQVTKHAVKKAKEQGAVISFDPNLRPPLWKKLGDAADKMWYGISQCDILKISDDEISFLTGTADIDQGIGKIMEQYCPALICATMGKDGSKAYYKGKSVYAEPFLQKNTIETTGAGDTFMACILNTVLDKGINGLSENDMYEMLRFANAAASIITTRKGALKVMPQNQEIRDMLQEG
;
A
#
# COMPACT_ATOMS: atom_id res chain seq x y z
N THR A 1 -8.89 23.91 -1.43
CA THR A 1 -10.16 23.71 -2.19
C THR A 1 -9.98 24.24 -3.60
N ASP A 2 -10.55 23.55 -4.56
CA ASP A 2 -10.60 23.99 -5.95
C ASP A 2 -12.07 24.19 -6.32
N ASP A 3 -12.42 25.39 -6.77
CA ASP A 3 -13.82 25.76 -7.07
C ASP A 3 -14.21 25.37 -8.51
N THR A 4 -13.27 24.85 -9.31
CA THR A 4 -13.50 24.53 -10.72
C THR A 4 -13.81 23.06 -10.98
N VAL A 5 -13.55 22.19 -10.00
CA VAL A 5 -13.74 20.74 -10.12
C VAL A 5 -14.41 20.14 -8.89
N HIS A 6 -15.09 19.03 -9.07
CA HIS A 6 -15.76 18.32 -8.00
C HIS A 6 -14.79 17.41 -7.23
N THR A 7 -15.14 17.07 -5.99
CA THR A 7 -14.50 15.99 -5.25
C THR A 7 -14.66 14.68 -6.03
N THR A 8 -13.59 13.90 -6.12
CA THR A 8 -13.65 12.55 -6.67
C THR A 8 -14.64 11.69 -5.89
N LEU A 9 -15.49 10.95 -6.60
CA LEU A 9 -16.37 9.95 -6.02
C LEU A 9 -15.90 8.56 -6.48
N ALA A 10 -15.78 7.65 -5.52
CA ALA A 10 -15.53 6.24 -5.77
C ALA A 10 -16.76 5.44 -5.33
N PHE A 11 -17.37 4.73 -6.26
CA PHE A 11 -18.50 3.84 -5.98
C PHE A 11 -17.96 2.41 -5.89
N VAL A 12 -18.25 1.76 -4.77
CA VAL A 12 -17.86 0.37 -4.55
C VAL A 12 -19.09 -0.50 -4.79
N HIS A 13 -19.01 -1.40 -5.75
CA HIS A 13 -20.01 -2.40 -6.04
C HIS A 13 -19.54 -3.74 -5.48
N THR A 14 -20.31 -4.31 -4.56
CA THR A 14 -20.01 -5.62 -3.98
C THR A 14 -20.85 -6.68 -4.69
N GLY A 15 -20.21 -7.67 -5.32
CA GLY A 15 -20.86 -8.83 -5.90
C GLY A 15 -21.44 -9.77 -4.84
N LEU A 16 -22.28 -10.71 -5.28
CA LEU A 16 -22.87 -11.72 -4.39
C LEU A 16 -21.83 -12.69 -3.81
N ASP A 17 -20.69 -12.81 -4.44
CA ASP A 17 -19.51 -13.60 -4.06
C ASP A 17 -18.55 -12.84 -3.14
N GLY A 18 -18.87 -11.57 -2.79
CA GLY A 18 -18.00 -10.68 -2.00
C GLY A 18 -16.92 -9.99 -2.81
N ASP A 19 -16.85 -10.22 -4.12
CA ASP A 19 -15.93 -9.52 -5.00
C ASP A 19 -16.34 -8.06 -5.20
N ARG A 20 -15.38 -7.19 -5.55
CA ARG A 20 -15.58 -5.75 -5.63
C ARG A 20 -15.22 -5.19 -6.98
N ASP A 21 -16.10 -4.36 -7.48
CA ASP A 21 -15.83 -3.51 -8.61
C ASP A 21 -15.88 -2.03 -8.21
N PHE A 22 -15.06 -1.22 -8.85
CA PHE A 22 -14.95 0.21 -8.58
C PHE A 22 -15.35 1.02 -9.80
N SER A 23 -16.26 1.97 -9.61
CA SER A 23 -16.54 3.01 -10.57
C SER A 23 -16.12 4.37 -10.03
N PHE A 24 -15.46 5.18 -10.86
CA PHE A 24 -14.93 6.46 -10.42
C PHE A 24 -15.55 7.62 -11.20
N TYR A 25 -15.98 8.66 -10.47
CA TYR A 25 -16.25 9.98 -11.03
C TYR A 25 -15.04 10.89 -10.70
N ARG A 26 -14.06 10.90 -11.62
CA ARG A 26 -12.74 11.52 -11.44
C ARG A 26 -12.18 12.04 -12.76
N ASN A 27 -12.95 12.95 -13.43
CA ASN A 27 -12.54 13.43 -14.75
C ASN A 27 -12.81 14.94 -14.98
N PRO A 28 -11.96 15.84 -14.43
CA PRO A 28 -11.01 15.64 -13.34
C PRO A 28 -11.70 15.64 -11.97
N GLY A 29 -11.03 15.07 -10.96
CA GLY A 29 -11.38 15.26 -9.55
C GLY A 29 -10.47 16.28 -8.87
N ALA A 30 -10.88 16.85 -7.75
CA ALA A 30 -10.11 17.85 -7.01
C ALA A 30 -8.75 17.33 -6.54
N ASP A 31 -8.63 16.03 -6.25
CA ASP A 31 -7.39 15.35 -5.94
C ASP A 31 -6.35 15.36 -7.08
N MET A 32 -6.78 15.65 -8.31
CA MET A 32 -5.91 15.77 -9.49
C MET A 32 -5.42 17.21 -9.73
N MET A 33 -5.81 18.17 -8.89
CA MET A 33 -5.55 19.59 -9.12
C MET A 33 -4.41 20.17 -8.29
N LEU A 34 -3.82 19.37 -7.39
CA LEU A 34 -2.66 19.80 -6.59
C LEU A 34 -1.50 20.23 -7.49
N ARG A 35 -0.78 21.29 -7.10
CA ARG A 35 0.38 21.83 -7.80
C ARG A 35 1.62 21.75 -6.93
N GLU A 36 2.81 21.75 -7.55
CA GLU A 36 4.08 21.66 -6.83
C GLU A 36 4.25 22.82 -5.84
N GLU A 37 3.85 24.04 -6.21
CA GLU A 37 3.93 25.24 -5.36
C GLU A 37 2.99 25.23 -4.16
N GLU A 38 1.97 24.35 -4.15
CA GLU A 38 1.06 24.18 -3.02
C GLU A 38 1.60 23.21 -1.97
N ILE A 39 2.68 22.50 -2.29
CA ILE A 39 3.37 21.62 -1.36
C ILE A 39 4.27 22.44 -0.44
N GLN A 40 3.82 22.63 0.79
CA GLN A 40 4.57 23.37 1.81
C GLN A 40 5.83 22.61 2.22
N GLN A 41 6.99 23.27 2.17
CA GLN A 41 8.28 22.66 2.49
C GLN A 41 8.33 22.13 3.94
N GLU A 42 7.64 22.83 4.84
CA GLU A 42 7.64 22.59 6.27
C GLU A 42 7.08 21.22 6.63
N ILE A 43 6.17 20.65 5.82
CA ILE A 43 5.59 19.32 6.07
C ILE A 43 6.64 18.21 6.05
N PHE A 44 7.75 18.41 5.37
CA PHE A 44 8.81 17.39 5.27
C PHE A 44 9.83 17.46 6.41
N ALA A 45 9.93 18.59 7.14
CA ALA A 45 10.97 18.81 8.14
C ALA A 45 10.99 17.73 9.25
N ASP A 46 9.81 17.26 9.68
CA ASP A 46 9.65 16.24 10.72
C ASP A 46 9.08 14.91 10.18
N THR A 47 8.94 14.79 8.86
CA THR A 47 8.41 13.58 8.23
C THR A 47 9.39 12.42 8.41
N LYS A 48 8.93 11.36 9.07
CA LYS A 48 9.71 10.13 9.27
C LYS A 48 9.51 9.15 8.14
N ILE A 49 8.27 9.03 7.65
CA ILE A 49 7.91 8.15 6.52
C ILE A 49 7.04 8.96 5.57
N PHE A 50 7.36 8.91 4.30
CA PHE A 50 6.54 9.43 3.22
C PHE A 50 5.95 8.24 2.44
N HIS A 51 4.63 8.12 2.45
CA HIS A 51 3.91 7.04 1.77
C HIS A 51 3.21 7.54 0.52
N PHE A 52 3.30 6.78 -0.59
CA PHE A 52 2.60 7.09 -1.83
C PHE A 52 2.22 5.82 -2.60
N GLY A 53 1.38 5.99 -3.62
CA GLY A 53 0.93 4.92 -4.50
C GLY A 53 0.73 5.41 -5.93
N THR A 54 0.27 4.53 -6.83
CA THR A 54 0.13 4.87 -8.25
C THR A 54 -1.08 5.74 -8.57
N LEU A 55 -2.07 5.85 -7.68
CA LEU A 55 -3.31 6.61 -7.92
C LEU A 55 -3.04 8.09 -8.19
N SER A 56 -2.05 8.69 -7.53
CA SER A 56 -1.61 10.06 -7.78
C SER A 56 -0.75 10.21 -9.05
N MET A 57 -0.50 9.12 -9.78
CA MET A 57 0.34 9.11 -10.99
C MET A 57 -0.45 8.76 -12.25
N THR A 58 -1.77 8.69 -12.17
CA THR A 58 -2.68 8.40 -13.30
C THR A 58 -2.84 9.58 -14.28
N ASP A 59 -2.42 10.77 -13.88
CA ASP A 59 -2.38 12.00 -14.68
C ASP A 59 -0.96 12.57 -14.67
N LEU A 60 -0.51 13.11 -15.82
CA LEU A 60 0.87 13.60 -15.98
C LEU A 60 1.24 14.73 -15.02
N ARG A 61 0.31 15.64 -14.72
CA ARG A 61 0.55 16.74 -13.78
C ARG A 61 0.73 16.20 -12.37
N MET A 62 -0.19 15.35 -11.92
CA MET A 62 -0.12 14.74 -10.60
C MET A 62 1.08 13.81 -10.45
N GLU A 63 1.51 13.16 -11.53
CA GLU A 63 2.76 12.40 -11.54
C GLU A 63 3.96 13.31 -11.20
N GLN A 64 4.06 14.50 -11.81
CA GLN A 64 5.13 15.45 -11.53
C GLN A 64 5.10 15.92 -10.08
N VAL A 65 3.92 16.27 -9.58
CA VAL A 65 3.70 16.66 -8.17
C VAL A 65 4.11 15.54 -7.21
N THR A 66 3.73 14.30 -7.51
CA THR A 66 4.10 13.12 -6.71
C THR A 66 5.62 12.92 -6.71
N LYS A 67 6.26 13.00 -7.88
CA LYS A 67 7.72 12.89 -8.01
C LYS A 67 8.44 14.00 -7.25
N HIS A 68 7.92 15.23 -7.30
CA HIS A 68 8.44 16.36 -6.53
C HIS A 68 8.37 16.08 -5.02
N ALA A 69 7.21 15.64 -4.53
CA ALA A 69 7.01 15.31 -3.12
C ALA A 69 7.95 14.18 -2.64
N VAL A 70 8.07 13.09 -3.42
CA VAL A 70 9.02 11.99 -3.13
C VAL A 70 10.45 12.51 -3.02
N LYS A 71 10.88 13.36 -3.97
CA LYS A 71 12.21 13.95 -3.95
C LYS A 71 12.43 14.79 -2.69
N LYS A 72 11.45 15.64 -2.32
CA LYS A 72 11.52 16.49 -1.13
C LYS A 72 11.60 15.65 0.16
N ALA A 73 10.80 14.61 0.27
CA ALA A 73 10.84 13.70 1.42
C ALA A 73 12.23 13.03 1.56
N LYS A 74 12.81 12.56 0.44
CA LYS A 74 14.17 11.99 0.42
C LYS A 74 15.24 12.99 0.84
N GLU A 75 15.16 14.22 0.36
CA GLU A 75 16.10 15.29 0.70
C GLU A 75 16.10 15.58 2.21
N GLN A 76 14.99 15.32 2.91
CA GLN A 76 14.86 15.46 4.36
C GLN A 76 15.15 14.17 5.14
N GLY A 77 15.54 13.09 4.45
CA GLY A 77 15.90 11.82 5.07
C GLY A 77 14.70 10.97 5.52
N ALA A 78 13.50 11.25 5.02
CA ALA A 78 12.34 10.40 5.28
C ALA A 78 12.47 9.03 4.62
N VAL A 79 12.03 7.99 5.30
CA VAL A 79 11.84 6.66 4.71
C VAL A 79 10.72 6.71 3.68
N ILE A 80 10.96 6.21 2.49
CA ILE A 80 9.99 6.22 1.41
C ILE A 80 9.24 4.88 1.39
N SER A 81 7.93 4.94 1.49
CA SER A 81 7.03 3.78 1.47
C SER A 81 6.16 3.83 0.22
N PHE A 82 6.01 2.70 -0.45
CA PHE A 82 5.23 2.59 -1.68
C PHE A 82 4.29 1.38 -1.63
N ASP A 83 3.04 1.62 -2.01
CA ASP A 83 2.04 0.60 -2.34
C ASP A 83 1.51 0.91 -3.74
N PRO A 84 1.76 0.08 -4.76
CA PRO A 84 1.23 0.31 -6.11
C PRO A 84 -0.27 0.58 -6.09
N ASN A 85 -1.00 -0.20 -5.32
CA ASN A 85 -2.45 -0.09 -5.13
C ASN A 85 -3.17 0.07 -6.47
N LEU A 86 -2.86 -0.85 -7.40
CA LEU A 86 -3.30 -0.80 -8.79
C LEU A 86 -4.82 -0.78 -8.89
N ARG A 87 -5.34 0.19 -9.62
CA ARG A 87 -6.77 0.31 -9.96
C ARG A 87 -6.90 0.38 -11.49
N PRO A 88 -7.02 -0.77 -12.19
CA PRO A 88 -7.05 -0.82 -13.64
C PRO A 88 -8.03 0.18 -14.29
N PRO A 89 -9.26 0.41 -13.75
CA PRO A 89 -10.22 1.34 -14.37
C PRO A 89 -9.76 2.81 -14.43
N LEU A 90 -8.74 3.19 -13.65
CA LEU A 90 -8.22 4.56 -13.66
C LEU A 90 -7.13 4.80 -14.71
N TRP A 91 -6.69 3.75 -15.41
CA TRP A 91 -5.61 3.84 -16.39
C TRP A 91 -6.15 3.80 -17.82
N LYS A 92 -5.74 4.78 -18.64
CA LYS A 92 -6.08 4.79 -20.08
C LYS A 92 -5.42 3.63 -20.83
N LYS A 93 -4.20 3.27 -20.41
CA LYS A 93 -3.43 2.12 -20.89
C LYS A 93 -2.81 1.44 -19.68
N LEU A 94 -3.06 0.17 -19.54
CA LEU A 94 -2.57 -0.58 -18.38
C LEU A 94 -1.01 -0.69 -18.37
N GLY A 95 -0.37 -0.61 -19.53
CA GLY A 95 1.09 -0.52 -19.62
C GLY A 95 1.68 0.71 -18.92
N ASP A 96 0.96 1.85 -18.96
CA ASP A 96 1.41 3.06 -18.27
C ASP A 96 1.44 2.83 -16.75
N ALA A 97 0.55 1.99 -16.21
CA ALA A 97 0.55 1.61 -14.81
C ALA A 97 1.84 0.87 -14.41
N ALA A 98 2.29 -0.08 -15.24
CA ALA A 98 3.52 -0.81 -14.98
C ALA A 98 4.73 0.13 -14.86
N ASP A 99 4.85 1.12 -15.75
CA ASP A 99 5.92 2.12 -15.69
C ASP A 99 5.92 2.91 -14.37
N LYS A 100 4.70 3.26 -13.87
CA LYS A 100 4.58 3.98 -12.60
C LYS A 100 4.83 3.09 -11.38
N MET A 101 4.47 1.82 -11.47
CA MET A 101 4.82 0.84 -10.44
C MET A 101 6.33 0.65 -10.36
N TRP A 102 7.01 0.47 -11.49
CA TRP A 102 8.48 0.38 -11.54
C TRP A 102 9.16 1.65 -11.02
N TYR A 103 8.63 2.84 -11.38
CA TYR A 103 9.12 4.09 -10.80
C TYR A 103 8.98 4.09 -9.28
N GLY A 104 7.80 3.75 -8.73
CA GLY A 104 7.57 3.72 -7.29
C GLY A 104 8.51 2.75 -6.56
N ILE A 105 8.69 1.56 -7.12
CA ILE A 105 9.62 0.55 -6.60
C ILE A 105 11.07 1.07 -6.60
N SER A 106 11.49 1.79 -7.66
CA SER A 106 12.83 2.37 -7.74
C SER A 106 13.10 3.47 -6.71
N GLN A 107 12.03 4.03 -6.14
CA GLN A 107 12.13 5.14 -5.20
C GLN A 107 11.98 4.73 -3.74
N CYS A 108 11.39 3.57 -3.45
CA CYS A 108 10.99 3.23 -2.10
C CYS A 108 12.05 2.44 -1.31
N ASP A 109 12.00 2.61 0.01
CA ASP A 109 12.71 1.80 1.00
C ASP A 109 11.80 0.66 1.50
N ILE A 110 10.48 0.89 1.53
CA ILE A 110 9.47 -0.08 1.92
C ILE A 110 8.50 -0.27 0.77
N LEU A 111 8.39 -1.49 0.27
CA LEU A 111 7.41 -1.89 -0.73
C LEU A 111 6.35 -2.80 -0.09
N LYS A 112 5.08 -2.45 -0.21
CA LYS A 112 3.98 -3.42 -0.07
C LYS A 112 3.45 -3.69 -1.47
N ILE A 113 3.21 -4.95 -1.80
CA ILE A 113 2.74 -5.36 -3.12
C ILE A 113 1.87 -6.61 -3.00
N SER A 114 0.76 -6.68 -3.74
CA SER A 114 -0.09 -7.86 -3.76
C SER A 114 0.40 -8.91 -4.76
N ASP A 115 -0.06 -10.15 -4.60
CA ASP A 115 0.17 -11.27 -5.52
C ASP A 115 -0.26 -10.95 -6.95
N ASP A 116 -1.43 -10.35 -7.14
CA ASP A 116 -1.91 -9.90 -8.46
C ASP A 116 -1.01 -8.83 -9.07
N GLU A 117 -0.53 -7.88 -8.28
CA GLU A 117 0.39 -6.84 -8.72
C GLU A 117 1.78 -7.40 -9.05
N ILE A 118 2.27 -8.37 -8.28
CA ILE A 118 3.50 -9.11 -8.59
C ILE A 118 3.35 -9.82 -9.93
N SER A 119 2.26 -10.57 -10.10
CA SER A 119 1.97 -11.29 -11.34
C SER A 119 1.87 -10.33 -12.53
N PHE A 120 1.18 -9.21 -12.38
CA PHE A 120 1.05 -8.18 -13.41
C PHE A 120 2.40 -7.60 -13.84
N LEU A 121 3.28 -7.28 -12.89
CA LEU A 121 4.59 -6.66 -13.17
C LEU A 121 5.61 -7.64 -13.74
N THR A 122 5.61 -8.89 -13.26
CA THR A 122 6.72 -9.83 -13.48
C THR A 122 6.37 -10.96 -14.40
N GLY A 123 5.07 -11.14 -14.69
CA GLY A 123 4.55 -12.22 -15.53
C GLY A 123 4.64 -13.60 -14.87
N THR A 124 4.81 -13.68 -13.55
CA THR A 124 4.80 -14.95 -12.82
C THR A 124 3.87 -14.89 -11.61
N ALA A 125 3.13 -15.97 -11.37
CA ALA A 125 2.28 -16.12 -10.19
C ALA A 125 3.03 -16.63 -8.96
N ASP A 126 4.28 -17.11 -9.13
CA ASP A 126 5.13 -17.49 -8.02
C ASP A 126 5.68 -16.25 -7.34
N ILE A 127 5.34 -16.09 -6.06
CA ILE A 127 5.67 -14.90 -5.27
C ILE A 127 7.19 -14.73 -5.12
N ASP A 128 7.91 -15.81 -4.80
CA ASP A 128 9.36 -15.73 -4.59
C ASP A 128 10.10 -15.41 -5.89
N GLN A 129 9.68 -16.00 -7.01
CA GLN A 129 10.23 -15.68 -8.32
C GLN A 129 9.91 -14.24 -8.72
N GLY A 130 8.66 -13.79 -8.46
CA GLY A 130 8.24 -12.41 -8.77
C GLY A 130 9.04 -11.39 -7.96
N ILE A 131 9.17 -11.60 -6.66
CA ILE A 131 9.99 -10.74 -5.80
C ILE A 131 11.47 -10.80 -6.20
N GLY A 132 11.99 -11.97 -6.58
CA GLY A 132 13.35 -12.10 -7.14
C GLY A 132 13.57 -11.20 -8.34
N LYS A 133 12.66 -11.21 -9.32
CA LYS A 133 12.72 -10.32 -10.51
C LYS A 133 12.65 -8.82 -10.15
N ILE A 134 11.86 -8.46 -9.12
CA ILE A 134 11.83 -7.09 -8.63
C ILE A 134 13.18 -6.71 -8.02
N MET A 135 13.75 -7.59 -7.19
CA MET A 135 15.03 -7.37 -6.50
C MET A 135 16.24 -7.37 -7.46
N GLU A 136 16.16 -8.00 -8.62
CA GLU A 136 17.18 -7.92 -9.67
C GLU A 136 17.29 -6.50 -10.27
N GLN A 137 16.20 -5.72 -10.24
CA GLN A 137 16.19 -4.37 -10.79
C GLN A 137 16.34 -3.30 -9.70
N TYR A 138 15.66 -3.48 -8.57
CA TYR A 138 15.62 -2.52 -7.46
C TYR A 138 15.57 -3.26 -6.15
N CYS A 139 16.22 -2.73 -5.11
CA CYS A 139 16.34 -3.39 -3.81
C CYS A 139 15.71 -2.54 -2.68
N PRO A 140 14.37 -2.49 -2.55
CA PRO A 140 13.75 -1.94 -1.35
C PRO A 140 14.30 -2.65 -0.11
N ALA A 141 14.50 -1.90 0.97
CA ALA A 141 15.06 -2.47 2.21
C ALA A 141 14.11 -3.50 2.85
N LEU A 142 12.80 -3.25 2.75
CA LEU A 142 11.73 -4.15 3.22
C LEU A 142 10.69 -4.31 2.12
N ILE A 143 10.35 -5.56 1.77
CA ILE A 143 9.24 -5.88 0.88
C ILE A 143 8.22 -6.71 1.63
N CYS A 144 6.95 -6.30 1.61
CA CYS A 144 5.83 -7.05 2.17
C CYS A 144 4.87 -7.46 1.03
N ALA A 145 4.85 -8.75 0.70
CA ALA A 145 3.93 -9.33 -0.27
C ALA A 145 2.65 -9.78 0.45
N THR A 146 1.49 -9.33 -0.04
CA THR A 146 0.18 -9.75 0.48
C THR A 146 -0.49 -10.72 -0.50
N MET A 147 -1.05 -11.82 0.01
CA MET A 147 -1.64 -12.90 -0.77
C MET A 147 -3.10 -13.17 -0.37
N GLY A 148 -3.80 -12.13 0.09
CA GLY A 148 -5.19 -12.22 0.51
C GLY A 148 -5.42 -13.30 1.56
N LYS A 149 -6.23 -14.31 1.22
CA LYS A 149 -6.55 -15.45 2.10
C LYS A 149 -5.35 -16.39 2.36
N ASP A 150 -4.29 -16.25 1.61
CA ASP A 150 -3.08 -17.08 1.71
C ASP A 150 -1.97 -16.39 2.54
N GLY A 151 -2.32 -15.31 3.27
CA GLY A 151 -1.45 -14.65 4.24
C GLY A 151 -0.52 -13.59 3.64
N SER A 152 0.65 -13.44 4.24
CA SER A 152 1.63 -12.45 3.80
C SER A 152 3.07 -12.92 4.01
N LYS A 153 3.99 -12.33 3.24
CA LYS A 153 5.41 -12.66 3.31
C LYS A 153 6.27 -11.38 3.31
N ALA A 154 7.24 -11.30 4.21
CA ALA A 154 8.20 -10.20 4.25
C ALA A 154 9.57 -10.67 3.77
N TYR A 155 10.27 -9.79 3.07
CA TYR A 155 11.64 -9.98 2.60
C TYR A 155 12.50 -8.83 3.10
N TYR A 156 13.57 -9.16 3.81
CA TYR A 156 14.45 -8.20 4.43
C TYR A 156 15.86 -8.75 4.57
N LYS A 157 16.86 -8.05 4.06
CA LYS A 157 18.30 -8.43 4.16
C LYS A 157 18.57 -9.88 3.75
N GLY A 158 18.00 -10.34 2.66
CA GLY A 158 18.19 -11.70 2.13
C GLY A 158 17.44 -12.81 2.88
N LYS A 159 16.64 -12.46 3.87
CA LYS A 159 15.75 -13.38 4.60
C LYS A 159 14.32 -13.18 4.19
N SER A 160 13.51 -14.22 4.34
CA SER A 160 12.06 -14.11 4.16
C SER A 160 11.32 -14.78 5.32
N VAL A 161 10.19 -14.20 5.70
CA VAL A 161 9.32 -14.68 6.76
C VAL A 161 7.89 -14.70 6.25
N TYR A 162 7.18 -15.78 6.48
CA TYR A 162 5.77 -15.94 6.15
C TYR A 162 4.94 -15.88 7.43
N ALA A 163 3.76 -15.27 7.33
CA ALA A 163 2.72 -15.30 8.37
C ALA A 163 1.37 -15.70 7.77
N GLU A 164 0.69 -16.60 8.46
CA GLU A 164 -0.62 -17.10 8.09
C GLU A 164 -1.67 -15.99 8.11
N PRO A 165 -2.76 -16.15 7.32
CA PRO A 165 -3.90 -15.23 7.36
C PRO A 165 -4.74 -15.46 8.62
N PHE A 166 -5.50 -14.44 9.03
CA PHE A 166 -6.61 -14.55 9.96
C PHE A 166 -7.91 -14.60 9.15
N LEU A 167 -8.50 -15.77 8.97
CA LEU A 167 -9.68 -15.93 8.14
C LEU A 167 -10.95 -15.58 8.93
N GLN A 168 -11.82 -14.75 8.35
CA GLN A 168 -13.11 -14.37 8.91
C GLN A 168 -14.25 -15.12 8.24
N LYS A 169 -15.18 -15.62 9.07
CA LYS A 169 -16.41 -16.24 8.57
C LYS A 169 -17.44 -15.22 8.08
N ASN A 170 -17.30 -13.97 8.53
CA ASN A 170 -18.27 -12.88 8.33
C ASN A 170 -17.65 -11.75 7.46
N THR A 171 -16.83 -12.08 6.48
CA THR A 171 -16.30 -11.09 5.55
C THR A 171 -17.45 -10.38 4.83
N ILE A 172 -17.52 -9.05 4.95
CA ILE A 172 -18.50 -8.20 4.30
C ILE A 172 -17.88 -7.59 3.03
N GLU A 173 -16.69 -6.98 3.19
CA GLU A 173 -15.96 -6.38 2.10
C GLU A 173 -14.47 -6.29 2.45
N THR A 174 -13.60 -6.23 1.43
CA THR A 174 -12.15 -6.16 1.65
C THR A 174 -11.58 -4.76 1.44
N THR A 175 -12.44 -3.71 1.34
CA THR A 175 -12.00 -2.31 1.19
C THR A 175 -11.16 -1.89 2.38
N GLY A 176 -9.98 -1.31 2.10
CA GLY A 176 -9.06 -0.84 3.14
C GLY A 176 -8.22 -1.92 3.82
N ALA A 177 -8.38 -3.21 3.47
CA ALA A 177 -7.55 -4.26 4.07
C ALA A 177 -6.06 -4.06 3.78
N GLY A 178 -5.70 -3.76 2.53
CA GLY A 178 -4.32 -3.43 2.14
C GLY A 178 -3.78 -2.19 2.84
N ASP A 179 -4.59 -1.13 2.93
CA ASP A 179 -4.21 0.12 3.61
C ASP A 179 -4.01 -0.10 5.11
N THR A 180 -4.90 -0.90 5.74
CA THR A 180 -4.80 -1.27 7.16
C THR A 180 -3.54 -2.12 7.41
N PHE A 181 -3.28 -3.11 6.56
CA PHE A 181 -2.06 -3.91 6.62
C PHE A 181 -0.82 -3.00 6.55
N MET A 182 -0.78 -2.10 5.55
CA MET A 182 0.35 -1.19 5.36
C MET A 182 0.54 -0.24 6.54
N ALA A 183 -0.54 0.29 7.12
CA ALA A 183 -0.46 1.15 8.31
C ALA A 183 0.21 0.43 9.49
N CYS A 184 -0.07 -0.87 9.70
CA CYS A 184 0.58 -1.67 10.75
C CYS A 184 2.07 -1.89 10.47
N ILE A 185 2.45 -2.13 9.21
CA ILE A 185 3.86 -2.24 8.81
C ILE A 185 4.60 -0.94 9.12
N LEU A 186 4.04 0.20 8.67
CA LEU A 186 4.65 1.52 8.88
C LEU A 186 4.77 1.87 10.36
N ASN A 187 3.77 1.55 11.17
CA ASN A 187 3.83 1.75 12.61
C ASN A 187 4.98 0.96 13.27
N THR A 188 5.17 -0.30 12.87
CA THR A 188 6.29 -1.12 13.37
C THR A 188 7.65 -0.52 12.96
N VAL A 189 7.75 -0.04 11.71
CA VAL A 189 8.99 0.61 11.24
C VAL A 189 9.24 1.94 11.97
N LEU A 190 8.21 2.70 12.32
CA LEU A 190 8.35 3.91 13.13
C LEU A 190 8.89 3.60 14.53
N ASP A 191 8.42 2.52 15.14
CA ASP A 191 8.82 2.15 16.51
C ASP A 191 10.23 1.53 16.57
N LYS A 192 10.56 0.65 15.62
CA LYS A 192 11.79 -0.18 15.66
C LYS A 192 12.90 0.33 14.74
N GLY A 193 12.57 1.18 13.78
CA GLY A 193 13.46 1.57 12.69
C GLY A 193 13.59 0.48 11.63
N ILE A 194 13.75 0.89 10.36
CA ILE A 194 13.87 -0.03 9.23
C ILE A 194 15.14 -0.90 9.27
N ASN A 195 16.18 -0.43 9.93
CA ASN A 195 17.49 -1.11 9.92
C ASN A 195 17.64 -2.19 10.98
N GLY A 196 16.77 -2.24 11.98
CA GLY A 196 16.89 -3.08 13.17
C GLY A 196 16.00 -4.32 13.23
N LEU A 197 15.23 -4.62 12.18
CA LEU A 197 14.25 -5.71 12.20
C LEU A 197 14.94 -7.09 12.23
N SER A 198 14.58 -7.91 13.23
CA SER A 198 14.88 -9.33 13.29
C SER A 198 13.83 -10.16 12.52
N GLU A 199 14.09 -11.45 12.32
CA GLU A 199 13.08 -12.37 11.75
C GLU A 199 11.83 -12.46 12.64
N ASN A 200 12.00 -12.46 13.95
CA ASN A 200 10.88 -12.44 14.89
C ASN A 200 10.08 -11.14 14.79
N ASP A 201 10.75 -9.99 14.64
CA ASP A 201 10.07 -8.71 14.44
C ASP A 201 9.26 -8.71 13.15
N MET A 202 9.80 -9.28 12.06
CA MET A 202 9.07 -9.40 10.80
C MET A 202 7.85 -10.32 10.95
N TYR A 203 7.97 -11.43 11.64
CA TYR A 203 6.86 -12.36 11.88
C TYR A 203 5.74 -11.70 12.69
N GLU A 204 6.07 -11.09 13.81
CA GLU A 204 5.09 -10.39 14.66
C GLU A 204 4.44 -9.21 13.94
N MET A 205 5.21 -8.47 13.16
CA MET A 205 4.72 -7.37 12.33
C MET A 205 3.69 -7.87 11.30
N LEU A 206 3.99 -8.96 10.58
CA LEU A 206 3.07 -9.54 9.60
C LEU A 206 1.83 -10.13 10.27
N ARG A 207 1.96 -10.84 11.39
CA ARG A 207 0.82 -11.38 12.16
C ARG A 207 -0.12 -10.26 12.59
N PHE A 208 0.44 -9.18 13.16
CA PHE A 208 -0.32 -8.02 13.58
C PHE A 208 -1.05 -7.36 12.40
N ALA A 209 -0.37 -7.20 11.27
CA ALA A 209 -0.92 -6.61 10.07
C ALA A 209 -2.01 -7.50 9.43
N ASN A 210 -1.80 -8.83 9.40
CA ASN A 210 -2.80 -9.80 8.90
C ASN A 210 -4.06 -9.80 9.78
N ALA A 211 -3.92 -9.76 11.11
CA ALA A 211 -5.05 -9.67 12.04
C ALA A 211 -5.83 -8.36 11.83
N ALA A 212 -5.15 -7.23 11.74
CA ALA A 212 -5.78 -5.94 11.50
C ALA A 212 -6.52 -5.90 10.16
N ALA A 213 -5.88 -6.39 9.08
CA ALA A 213 -6.48 -6.49 7.75
C ALA A 213 -7.69 -7.44 7.73
N SER A 214 -7.67 -8.49 8.55
CA SER A 214 -8.79 -9.41 8.71
C SER A 214 -9.98 -8.74 9.41
N ILE A 215 -9.77 -8.02 10.51
CA ILE A 215 -10.85 -7.35 11.26
C ILE A 215 -11.59 -6.34 10.38
N ILE A 216 -10.89 -5.52 9.60
CA ILE A 216 -11.55 -4.50 8.76
C ILE A 216 -12.48 -5.14 7.72
N THR A 217 -12.19 -6.35 7.25
CA THR A 217 -13.05 -7.03 6.25
C THR A 217 -14.43 -7.40 6.79
N THR A 218 -14.62 -7.40 8.10
CA THR A 218 -15.93 -7.65 8.75
C THR A 218 -16.76 -6.39 8.93
N ARG A 219 -16.28 -5.23 8.43
CA ARG A 219 -16.90 -3.92 8.63
C ARG A 219 -17.14 -3.23 7.29
N LYS A 220 -18.23 -2.49 7.23
CA LYS A 220 -18.55 -1.69 6.04
C LYS A 220 -17.90 -0.30 6.14
N GLY A 221 -17.02 0.00 5.19
CA GLY A 221 -16.30 1.26 5.15
C GLY A 221 -14.78 1.08 5.07
N ALA A 222 -14.01 2.15 5.21
CA ALA A 222 -12.56 2.13 5.15
C ALA A 222 -11.96 2.81 6.40
N LEU A 223 -11.45 4.03 6.28
CA LEU A 223 -10.70 4.73 7.33
C LEU A 223 -11.41 4.76 8.71
N LYS A 224 -12.73 4.98 8.73
CA LYS A 224 -13.51 5.11 9.98
C LYS A 224 -13.70 3.80 10.74
N VAL A 225 -13.48 2.68 10.09
CA VAL A 225 -13.72 1.33 10.65
C VAL A 225 -12.43 0.53 10.84
N MET A 226 -11.29 1.15 10.65
CA MET A 226 -9.99 0.55 10.97
C MET A 226 -9.96 0.10 12.43
N PRO A 227 -9.41 -1.08 12.72
CA PRO A 227 -9.41 -1.63 14.09
C PRO A 227 -8.49 -0.83 15.01
N GLN A 228 -8.85 -0.80 16.29
CA GLN A 228 -7.98 -0.28 17.33
C GLN A 228 -6.94 -1.33 17.75
N ASN A 229 -5.80 -0.88 18.26
CA ASN A 229 -4.71 -1.76 18.70
C ASN A 229 -5.17 -2.87 19.66
N GLN A 230 -6.12 -2.58 20.57
CA GLN A 230 -6.62 -3.58 21.51
C GLN A 230 -7.37 -4.70 20.79
N GLU A 231 -8.23 -4.38 19.83
CA GLU A 231 -8.99 -5.38 19.06
C GLU A 231 -8.05 -6.34 18.30
N ILE A 232 -6.95 -5.80 17.76
CA ILE A 232 -5.94 -6.61 17.06
C ILE A 232 -5.23 -7.55 18.04
N ARG A 233 -4.85 -7.03 19.22
CA ARG A 233 -4.19 -7.83 20.27
C ARG A 233 -5.08 -8.94 20.80
N ASP A 234 -6.37 -8.66 20.99
CA ASP A 234 -7.35 -9.65 21.45
C ASP A 234 -7.46 -10.79 20.42
N MET A 235 -7.56 -10.47 19.12
CA MET A 235 -7.59 -11.47 18.06
C MET A 235 -6.29 -12.32 18.02
N LEU A 236 -5.13 -11.71 18.26
CA LEU A 236 -3.85 -12.42 18.30
C LEU A 236 -3.72 -13.41 19.49
N GLN A 237 -4.50 -13.22 20.55
CA GLN A 237 -4.52 -14.11 21.72
C GLN A 237 -5.50 -15.27 21.56
N GLU A 238 -6.53 -15.10 20.73
CA GLU A 238 -7.57 -16.11 20.48
C GLU A 238 -7.17 -17.12 19.37
N GLY A 239 -6.21 -16.80 18.52
CA GLY A 239 -5.72 -17.62 17.40
C GLY A 239 -4.25 -18.01 17.57
#